data_f9677570d564bf0d4953be4b174db218
#
_entry.id   f9677570d564bf0d4953be4b174db218
#
_cell.length_a   1.000
_cell.length_b   1.000
_cell.length_c   1.000
_cell.angle_alpha   90.00
_cell.angle_beta   90.00
_cell.angle_gamma   90.00
#
_symmetry.space_group_name_H-M   'P 1'
#
loop_
_entity.id
_entity.type
_entity.pdbx_description
1 polymer ?
#
loop_
_entity_poly.entity_id
_entity_poly.type
_entity_poly.pdbx_seq_one_letter_code
_entity_poly.pdbx_strand_id
1 'polypeptide(L)'
;MVQKPLIKQGYSLAEEIANSVSHGIGLVFGIVGLVLLLVQAVDLNASATAITSYSLYGGSMILLFLASTLYHAIPHQRAKMWLKKFDHCAIYLLIAGTYTPFLLVGLDSPLARGLMIVIWSLALLGILFKLTIAHRFKILSLVTYLAMGWLSLVVIYEMAVKLAAGSVTLLAVGGVVYSLGVIFYVCKRIPYNHAIWHGFVLGGSVCRFLAIYLYIGQA
;
A
#
# COMPACT_ATOMS: atom_id res chain seq x y z
N MET A 1 37.22 -27.60 -14.59
CA MET A 1 35.81 -27.44 -14.17
C MET A 1 35.64 -26.02 -13.67
N VAL A 2 35.00 -25.14 -14.44
CA VAL A 2 34.70 -23.78 -14.03
C VAL A 2 33.48 -23.86 -13.11
N GLN A 3 33.66 -23.60 -11.81
CA GLN A 3 32.55 -23.48 -10.87
C GLN A 3 31.67 -22.31 -11.33
N LYS A 4 30.43 -22.63 -11.76
CA LYS A 4 29.39 -21.60 -11.94
C LYS A 4 29.27 -20.82 -10.62
N PRO A 5 29.34 -19.47 -10.65
CA PRO A 5 29.15 -18.69 -9.44
C PRO A 5 27.77 -19.01 -8.89
N LEU A 6 27.71 -19.43 -7.63
CA LEU A 6 26.47 -19.57 -6.87
C LEU A 6 25.75 -18.25 -6.93
N ILE A 7 24.62 -18.20 -7.62
CA ILE A 7 23.75 -17.00 -7.67
C ILE A 7 23.39 -16.69 -6.22
N LYS A 8 23.91 -15.59 -5.68
CA LYS A 8 23.55 -15.08 -4.36
C LYS A 8 22.03 -14.92 -4.31
N GLN A 9 21.33 -15.82 -3.62
CA GLN A 9 19.91 -15.69 -3.37
C GLN A 9 19.69 -14.59 -2.32
N GLY A 10 19.53 -13.33 -2.78
CA GLY A 10 19.27 -12.20 -1.88
C GLY A 10 19.79 -10.88 -2.44
N TYR A 11 19.41 -9.80 -1.80
CA TYR A 11 19.93 -8.46 -2.07
C TYR A 11 21.34 -8.32 -1.46
N SER A 12 22.19 -7.48 -2.06
CA SER A 12 23.46 -7.07 -1.47
C SER A 12 23.20 -6.24 -0.20
N LEU A 13 24.21 -6.07 0.66
CA LEU A 13 24.08 -5.24 1.87
C LEU A 13 23.67 -3.80 1.51
N ALA A 14 24.24 -3.23 0.45
CA ALA A 14 23.89 -1.89 -0.01
C ALA A 14 22.43 -1.79 -0.50
N GLU A 15 21.93 -2.81 -1.19
CA GLU A 15 20.52 -2.88 -1.59
C GLU A 15 19.59 -3.05 -0.39
N GLU A 16 19.96 -3.89 0.61
CA GLU A 16 19.16 -4.03 1.85
C GLU A 16 19.09 -2.72 2.63
N ILE A 17 20.20 -1.96 2.70
CA ILE A 17 20.22 -0.62 3.31
C ILE A 17 19.30 0.33 2.52
N ALA A 18 19.43 0.38 1.20
CA ALA A 18 18.59 1.24 0.36
C ALA A 18 17.10 0.89 0.51
N ASN A 19 16.75 -0.40 0.53
CA ASN A 19 15.39 -0.89 0.73
C ASN A 19 14.85 -0.50 2.11
N SER A 20 15.64 -0.69 3.17
CA SER A 20 15.25 -0.35 4.53
C SER A 20 15.08 1.16 4.72
N VAL A 21 16.02 1.97 4.22
CA VAL A 21 15.97 3.43 4.35
C VAL A 21 14.79 4.01 3.57
N SER A 22 14.55 3.56 2.34
CA SER A 22 13.44 4.06 1.52
C SER A 22 12.07 3.85 2.19
N HIS A 23 11.80 2.68 2.75
CA HIS A 23 10.57 2.42 3.49
C HIS A 23 10.60 2.95 4.93
N GLY A 24 11.78 3.14 5.54
CA GLY A 24 11.93 3.89 6.79
C GLY A 24 11.46 5.34 6.68
N ILE A 25 11.77 6.01 5.56
CA ILE A 25 11.21 7.33 5.23
C ILE A 25 9.68 7.24 5.08
N GLY A 26 9.19 6.20 4.43
CA GLY A 26 7.75 5.93 4.31
C GLY A 26 7.06 5.71 5.66
N LEU A 27 7.73 5.07 6.62
CA LEU A 27 7.22 4.88 7.97
C LEU A 27 7.04 6.22 8.71
N VAL A 28 8.04 7.09 8.64
CA VAL A 28 7.95 8.45 9.22
C VAL A 28 6.81 9.22 8.55
N PHE A 29 6.73 9.18 7.22
CA PHE A 29 5.62 9.79 6.47
C PHE A 29 4.26 9.24 6.91
N GLY A 30 4.12 7.92 7.09
CA GLY A 30 2.89 7.27 7.53
C GLY A 30 2.44 7.71 8.92
N ILE A 31 3.39 7.82 9.87
CA ILE A 31 3.10 8.29 11.24
C ILE A 31 2.64 9.75 11.21
N VAL A 32 3.40 10.63 10.56
CA VAL A 32 3.05 12.05 10.44
C VAL A 32 1.71 12.21 9.71
N GLY A 33 1.51 11.48 8.61
CA GLY A 33 0.27 11.53 7.85
C GLY A 33 -0.96 11.09 8.65
N LEU A 34 -0.85 10.02 9.45
CA LEU A 34 -1.94 9.60 10.34
C LEU A 34 -2.25 10.67 11.39
N VAL A 35 -1.22 11.25 12.03
CA VAL A 35 -1.41 12.31 13.03
C VAL A 35 -2.12 13.50 12.39
N LEU A 36 -1.69 13.95 11.21
CA LEU A 36 -2.33 15.09 10.51
C LEU A 36 -3.80 14.79 10.17
N LEU A 37 -4.13 13.60 9.69
CA LEU A 37 -5.52 13.21 9.41
C LEU A 37 -6.39 13.20 10.66
N LEU A 38 -5.88 12.69 11.79
CA LEU A 38 -6.63 12.62 13.03
C LEU A 38 -6.80 14.00 13.69
N VAL A 39 -5.77 14.84 13.67
CA VAL A 39 -5.86 16.23 14.14
C VAL A 39 -6.92 16.99 13.33
N GLN A 40 -6.85 16.93 12.00
CA GLN A 40 -7.83 17.56 11.13
C GLN A 40 -9.25 17.02 11.39
N ALA A 41 -9.41 15.70 11.58
CA ALA A 41 -10.71 15.11 11.90
C ALA A 41 -11.29 15.61 13.22
N VAL A 42 -10.46 15.80 14.24
CA VAL A 42 -10.88 16.37 15.54
C VAL A 42 -11.26 17.84 15.37
N ASP A 43 -10.45 18.63 14.70
CA ASP A 43 -10.68 20.07 14.50
C ASP A 43 -11.98 20.33 13.72
N LEU A 44 -12.33 19.44 12.79
CA LEU A 44 -13.55 19.53 11.99
C LEU A 44 -14.76 18.81 12.61
N ASN A 45 -14.63 18.27 13.84
CA ASN A 45 -15.68 17.48 14.50
C ASN A 45 -16.19 16.32 13.60
N ALA A 46 -15.27 15.65 12.91
CA ALA A 46 -15.59 14.58 11.97
C ALA A 46 -16.31 13.41 12.65
N SER A 47 -17.12 12.67 11.88
CA SER A 47 -17.87 11.52 12.37
C SER A 47 -16.95 10.39 12.84
N ALA A 48 -17.47 9.50 13.70
CA ALA A 48 -16.76 8.28 14.12
C ALA A 48 -16.36 7.42 12.92
N THR A 49 -17.19 7.39 11.85
CA THR A 49 -16.87 6.70 10.60
C THR A 49 -15.64 7.29 9.93
N ALA A 50 -15.53 8.61 9.88
CA ALA A 50 -14.38 9.30 9.28
C ALA A 50 -13.10 9.02 10.09
N ILE A 51 -13.14 9.19 11.41
CA ILE A 51 -12.00 8.92 12.31
C ILE A 51 -11.54 7.46 12.18
N THR A 52 -12.48 6.50 12.15
CA THR A 52 -12.16 5.08 11.96
C THR A 52 -11.54 4.82 10.60
N SER A 53 -12.08 5.43 9.54
CA SER A 53 -11.58 5.29 8.17
C SER A 53 -10.15 5.80 8.02
N TYR A 54 -9.85 6.97 8.59
CA TYR A 54 -8.49 7.54 8.58
C TYR A 54 -7.52 6.73 9.42
N SER A 55 -7.98 6.18 10.56
CA SER A 55 -7.18 5.31 11.41
C SER A 55 -6.83 3.99 10.71
N LEU A 56 -7.77 3.36 10.00
CA LEU A 56 -7.54 2.14 9.22
C LEU A 56 -6.57 2.40 8.06
N TYR A 57 -6.74 3.50 7.34
CA TYR A 57 -5.84 3.89 6.26
C TYR A 57 -4.42 4.16 6.78
N GLY A 58 -4.27 5.09 7.72
CA GLY A 58 -2.95 5.46 8.26
C GLY A 58 -2.27 4.30 8.98
N GLY A 59 -3.03 3.52 9.76
CA GLY A 59 -2.53 2.32 10.43
C GLY A 59 -2.02 1.26 9.45
N SER A 60 -2.74 1.02 8.34
CA SER A 60 -2.30 0.08 7.30
C SER A 60 -1.04 0.57 6.57
N MET A 61 -0.91 1.88 6.35
CA MET A 61 0.27 2.51 5.74
C MET A 61 1.50 2.38 6.66
N ILE A 62 1.34 2.67 7.94
CA ILE A 62 2.40 2.49 8.94
C ILE A 62 2.82 1.02 9.01
N LEU A 63 1.87 0.09 9.04
CA LEU A 63 2.14 -1.34 9.11
C LEU A 63 2.93 -1.83 7.90
N LEU A 64 2.58 -1.40 6.68
CA LEU A 64 3.33 -1.74 5.47
C LEU A 64 4.78 -1.26 5.56
N PHE A 65 4.97 0.03 5.80
CA PHE A 65 6.30 0.61 5.82
C PHE A 65 7.17 0.07 6.95
N LEU A 66 6.58 -0.18 8.13
CA LEU A 66 7.28 -0.82 9.26
C LEU A 66 7.69 -2.25 8.93
N ALA A 67 6.75 -3.08 8.43
CA ALA A 67 7.03 -4.47 8.10
C ALA A 67 8.15 -4.59 7.05
N SER A 68 8.11 -3.75 6.03
CA SER A 68 9.11 -3.70 4.97
C SER A 68 10.47 -3.21 5.47
N THR A 69 10.49 -2.12 6.26
CA THR A 69 11.71 -1.62 6.89
C THR A 69 12.39 -2.71 7.72
N LEU A 70 11.64 -3.39 8.58
CA LEU A 70 12.15 -4.46 9.43
C LEU A 70 12.61 -5.68 8.61
N TYR A 71 11.86 -6.04 7.55
CA TYR A 71 12.24 -7.14 6.66
C TYR A 71 13.62 -6.91 6.04
N HIS A 72 13.92 -5.68 5.63
CA HIS A 72 15.20 -5.35 5.01
C HIS A 72 16.32 -5.07 6.04
N ALA A 73 15.98 -4.49 7.20
CA ALA A 73 16.97 -4.16 8.24
C ALA A 73 17.48 -5.38 9.03
N ILE A 74 16.65 -6.41 9.26
CA ILE A 74 16.97 -7.53 10.14
C ILE A 74 17.66 -8.66 9.36
N PRO A 75 18.94 -8.98 9.65
CA PRO A 75 19.67 -10.02 8.92
C PRO A 75 19.34 -11.44 9.38
N HIS A 76 18.73 -11.63 10.56
CA HIS A 76 18.44 -12.93 11.13
C HIS A 76 17.46 -13.74 10.26
N GLN A 77 17.90 -14.86 9.71
CA GLN A 77 17.19 -15.61 8.66
C GLN A 77 15.76 -16.01 9.01
N ARG A 78 15.52 -16.53 10.22
CA ARG A 78 14.15 -16.94 10.64
C ARG A 78 13.23 -15.73 10.76
N ALA A 79 13.70 -14.64 11.36
CA ALA A 79 12.93 -13.41 11.45
C ALA A 79 12.64 -12.84 10.05
N LYS A 80 13.63 -12.80 9.16
CA LYS A 80 13.52 -12.33 7.79
C LYS A 80 12.47 -13.11 6.97
N MET A 81 12.36 -14.41 7.18
CA MET A 81 11.32 -15.23 6.54
C MET A 81 9.89 -14.81 6.94
N TRP A 82 9.66 -14.55 8.24
CA TRP A 82 8.37 -14.10 8.74
C TRP A 82 8.08 -12.65 8.35
N LEU A 83 9.05 -11.75 8.52
CA LEU A 83 8.93 -10.35 8.13
C LEU A 83 8.62 -10.19 6.66
N LYS A 84 9.21 -11.01 5.77
CA LYS A 84 8.85 -11.05 4.36
C LYS A 84 7.39 -11.41 4.13
N LYS A 85 6.82 -12.33 4.91
CA LYS A 85 5.41 -12.68 4.80
C LYS A 85 4.53 -11.52 5.27
N PHE A 86 4.87 -10.88 6.39
CA PHE A 86 4.16 -9.72 6.91
C PHE A 86 4.21 -8.53 5.95
N ASP A 87 5.37 -8.21 5.41
CA ASP A 87 5.57 -7.18 4.38
C ASP A 87 4.61 -7.37 3.21
N HIS A 88 4.52 -8.60 2.66
CA HIS A 88 3.61 -8.88 1.56
C HIS A 88 2.12 -8.91 1.98
N CYS A 89 1.79 -9.32 3.20
CA CYS A 89 0.43 -9.27 3.71
C CYS A 89 -0.03 -7.82 3.93
N ALA A 90 0.86 -6.95 4.38
CA ALA A 90 0.57 -5.55 4.62
C ALA A 90 0.19 -4.77 3.33
N ILE A 91 0.61 -5.25 2.14
CA ILE A 91 0.16 -4.68 0.87
C ILE A 91 -1.36 -4.80 0.71
N TYR A 92 -1.94 -5.96 1.03
CA TYR A 92 -3.39 -6.16 0.98
C TYR A 92 -4.11 -5.21 1.95
N LEU A 93 -3.57 -5.05 3.16
CA LEU A 93 -4.13 -4.13 4.16
C LEU A 93 -4.04 -2.67 3.71
N LEU A 94 -2.91 -2.25 3.12
CA LEU A 94 -2.79 -0.88 2.59
C LEU A 94 -3.77 -0.62 1.45
N ILE A 95 -3.97 -1.58 0.54
CA ILE A 95 -4.95 -1.43 -0.54
C ILE A 95 -6.34 -1.24 0.07
N ALA A 96 -6.81 -2.15 0.92
CA ALA A 96 -8.13 -2.07 1.54
C ALA A 96 -8.28 -0.82 2.44
N GLY A 97 -7.27 -0.50 3.23
CA GLY A 97 -7.22 0.70 4.06
C GLY A 97 -7.33 1.98 3.24
N THR A 98 -6.67 2.04 2.07
CA THR A 98 -6.77 3.19 1.15
C THR A 98 -8.19 3.40 0.64
N TYR A 99 -8.92 2.33 0.30
CA TYR A 99 -10.31 2.41 -0.16
C TYR A 99 -11.24 2.96 0.93
N THR A 100 -10.97 2.66 2.19
CA THR A 100 -11.89 2.93 3.30
C THR A 100 -12.37 4.38 3.39
N PRO A 101 -11.51 5.43 3.39
CA PRO A 101 -11.96 6.81 3.43
C PRO A 101 -12.77 7.22 2.19
N PHE A 102 -12.36 6.77 0.99
CA PHE A 102 -13.06 7.11 -0.24
C PHE A 102 -14.49 6.53 -0.27
N LEU A 103 -14.63 5.27 0.15
CA LEU A 103 -15.90 4.56 0.07
C LEU A 103 -16.87 4.92 1.18
N LEU A 104 -16.40 5.11 2.42
CA LEU A 104 -17.26 5.33 3.58
C LEU A 104 -17.48 6.81 3.93
N VAL A 105 -16.52 7.68 3.57
CA VAL A 105 -16.63 9.12 3.83
C VAL A 105 -16.93 9.88 2.55
N GLY A 106 -16.16 9.65 1.49
CA GLY A 106 -16.29 10.40 0.25
C GLY A 106 -17.55 10.06 -0.55
N LEU A 107 -17.90 8.78 -0.68
CA LEU A 107 -19.05 8.33 -1.52
C LEU A 107 -20.30 8.02 -0.72
N ASP A 108 -20.17 7.30 0.38
CA ASP A 108 -21.25 6.84 1.26
C ASP A 108 -22.51 6.37 0.54
N SER A 109 -22.36 5.48 -0.45
CA SER A 109 -23.45 4.94 -1.25
C SER A 109 -23.60 3.42 -1.04
N PRO A 110 -24.75 2.83 -1.40
CA PRO A 110 -24.91 1.37 -1.34
C PRO A 110 -23.87 0.61 -2.17
N LEU A 111 -23.50 1.13 -3.35
CA LEU A 111 -22.45 0.55 -4.19
C LEU A 111 -21.07 0.65 -3.53
N ALA A 112 -20.74 1.81 -2.95
CA ALA A 112 -19.50 2.01 -2.24
C ALA A 112 -19.37 1.10 -1.00
N ARG A 113 -20.46 0.94 -0.23
CA ARG A 113 -20.50 0.00 0.91
C ARG A 113 -20.36 -1.46 0.46
N GLY A 114 -20.98 -1.84 -0.64
CA GLY A 114 -20.80 -3.16 -1.26
C GLY A 114 -19.34 -3.41 -1.68
N LEU A 115 -18.73 -2.43 -2.34
CA LEU A 115 -17.31 -2.51 -2.73
C LEU A 115 -16.39 -2.57 -1.48
N MET A 116 -16.73 -1.87 -0.40
CA MET A 116 -15.99 -1.93 0.87
C MET A 116 -15.96 -3.36 1.42
N ILE A 117 -17.08 -4.07 1.42
CA ILE A 117 -17.14 -5.48 1.84
C ILE A 117 -16.28 -6.36 0.93
N VAL A 118 -16.39 -6.17 -0.39
CA VAL A 118 -15.61 -6.93 -1.37
C VAL A 118 -14.10 -6.72 -1.16
N ILE A 119 -13.64 -5.47 -1.07
CA ILE A 119 -12.20 -5.17 -0.98
C ILE A 119 -11.57 -5.71 0.30
N TRP A 120 -12.24 -5.59 1.45
CA TRP A 120 -11.76 -6.16 2.70
C TRP A 120 -11.81 -7.68 2.71
N SER A 121 -12.84 -8.29 2.12
CA SER A 121 -12.90 -9.76 1.94
C SER A 121 -11.76 -10.26 1.07
N LEU A 122 -11.47 -9.60 -0.04
CA LEU A 122 -10.33 -9.92 -0.90
C LEU A 122 -8.98 -9.74 -0.18
N ALA A 123 -8.86 -8.70 0.65
CA ALA A 123 -7.66 -8.49 1.46
C ALA A 123 -7.44 -9.62 2.46
N LEU A 124 -8.46 -10.02 3.21
CA LEU A 124 -8.39 -11.13 4.17
C LEU A 124 -8.08 -12.46 3.48
N LEU A 125 -8.76 -12.77 2.37
CA LEU A 125 -8.49 -13.96 1.56
C LEU A 125 -7.07 -13.93 0.99
N GLY A 126 -6.59 -12.79 0.51
CA GLY A 126 -5.24 -12.61 0.00
C GLY A 126 -4.18 -12.82 1.08
N ILE A 127 -4.42 -12.34 2.30
CA ILE A 127 -3.54 -12.56 3.46
C ILE A 127 -3.52 -14.05 3.83
N LEU A 128 -4.69 -14.68 3.96
CA LEU A 128 -4.78 -16.10 4.27
C LEU A 128 -4.06 -16.95 3.22
N PHE A 129 -4.31 -16.66 1.94
CA PHE A 129 -3.63 -17.32 0.83
C PHE A 129 -2.10 -17.10 0.89
N LYS A 130 -1.64 -15.87 1.22
CA LYS A 130 -0.21 -15.55 1.33
C LYS A 130 0.48 -16.29 2.48
N LEU A 131 -0.18 -16.44 3.60
CA LEU A 131 0.36 -17.15 4.76
C LEU A 131 0.44 -18.68 4.53
N THR A 132 -0.49 -19.24 3.77
CA THR A 132 -0.61 -20.69 3.56
C THR A 132 0.14 -21.19 2.33
N ILE A 133 -0.24 -20.74 1.12
CA ILE A 133 0.16 -21.35 -0.15
C ILE A 133 0.99 -20.41 -1.04
N ALA A 134 0.68 -19.11 -1.01
CA ALA A 134 1.14 -18.15 -2.04
C ALA A 134 2.61 -17.74 -1.96
N HIS A 135 3.36 -18.23 -0.96
CA HIS A 135 4.82 -18.07 -1.01
C HIS A 135 5.43 -18.69 -2.28
N ARG A 136 4.70 -19.63 -2.93
CA ARG A 136 5.09 -20.29 -4.20
C ARG A 136 4.64 -19.50 -5.45
N PHE A 137 3.61 -18.63 -5.36
CA PHE A 137 2.97 -17.98 -6.50
C PHE A 137 3.16 -16.46 -6.50
N LYS A 138 4.38 -16.00 -6.80
CA LYS A 138 4.74 -14.57 -6.78
C LYS A 138 3.93 -13.73 -7.77
N ILE A 139 3.74 -14.25 -8.99
CA ILE A 139 3.00 -13.56 -10.07
C ILE A 139 1.53 -13.41 -9.69
N LEU A 140 0.91 -14.44 -9.14
CA LEU A 140 -0.49 -14.38 -8.71
C LEU A 140 -0.71 -13.30 -7.63
N SER A 141 0.19 -13.20 -6.65
CA SER A 141 0.11 -12.12 -5.65
C SER A 141 0.20 -10.74 -6.30
N LEU A 142 1.08 -10.56 -7.27
CA LEU A 142 1.23 -9.29 -7.98
C LEU A 142 -0.03 -8.92 -8.77
N VAL A 143 -0.59 -9.89 -9.50
CA VAL A 143 -1.84 -9.71 -10.26
C VAL A 143 -2.99 -9.35 -9.32
N THR A 144 -3.11 -10.02 -8.17
CA THR A 144 -4.17 -9.70 -7.19
C THR A 144 -4.01 -8.31 -6.58
N TYR A 145 -2.79 -7.85 -6.29
CA TYR A 145 -2.56 -6.47 -5.82
C TYR A 145 -2.99 -5.44 -6.85
N LEU A 146 -2.60 -5.62 -8.13
CA LEU A 146 -2.99 -4.72 -9.20
C LEU A 146 -4.50 -4.74 -9.43
N ALA A 147 -5.11 -5.92 -9.52
CA ALA A 147 -6.56 -6.06 -9.71
C ALA A 147 -7.32 -5.36 -8.58
N MET A 148 -6.95 -5.61 -7.31
CA MET A 148 -7.55 -4.91 -6.18
C MET A 148 -7.32 -3.40 -6.23
N GLY A 149 -6.11 -2.95 -6.62
CA GLY A 149 -5.80 -1.52 -6.73
C GLY A 149 -6.67 -0.78 -7.75
N TRP A 150 -7.13 -1.46 -8.81
CA TRP A 150 -7.96 -0.89 -9.87
C TRP A 150 -9.47 -1.16 -9.69
N LEU A 151 -9.91 -1.80 -8.60
CA LEU A 151 -11.34 -1.97 -8.31
C LEU A 151 -12.09 -0.64 -8.11
N SER A 152 -11.40 0.49 -7.89
CA SER A 152 -12.00 1.82 -7.88
C SER A 152 -12.72 2.18 -9.16
N LEU A 153 -12.38 1.54 -10.29
CA LEU A 153 -13.09 1.70 -11.55
C LEU A 153 -14.56 1.28 -11.47
N VAL A 154 -14.95 0.39 -10.55
CA VAL A 154 -16.34 -0.01 -10.32
C VAL A 154 -17.20 1.18 -9.85
N VAL A 155 -16.60 2.09 -9.07
CA VAL A 155 -17.27 3.28 -8.54
C VAL A 155 -16.82 4.58 -9.23
N ILE A 156 -16.14 4.49 -10.38
CA ILE A 156 -15.52 5.65 -11.04
C ILE A 156 -16.52 6.74 -11.39
N TYR A 157 -17.73 6.35 -11.80
CA TYR A 157 -18.80 7.31 -12.10
C TYR A 157 -19.22 8.08 -10.85
N GLU A 158 -19.47 7.38 -9.73
CA GLU A 158 -19.79 8.05 -8.47
C GLU A 158 -18.66 8.95 -7.98
N MET A 159 -17.41 8.51 -8.12
CA MET A 159 -16.24 9.31 -7.77
C MET A 159 -16.18 10.59 -8.62
N ALA A 160 -16.40 10.49 -9.92
CA ALA A 160 -16.36 11.64 -10.84
C ALA A 160 -17.48 12.67 -10.56
N VAL A 161 -18.62 12.22 -10.05
CA VAL A 161 -19.79 13.08 -9.77
C VAL A 161 -19.73 13.66 -8.35
N LYS A 162 -19.31 12.86 -7.35
CA LYS A 162 -19.43 13.24 -5.94
C LYS A 162 -18.12 13.81 -5.35
N LEU A 163 -16.96 13.42 -5.87
CA LEU A 163 -15.69 13.86 -5.32
C LEU A 163 -15.09 15.03 -6.10
N ALA A 164 -14.30 15.85 -5.43
CA ALA A 164 -13.53 16.89 -6.09
C ALA A 164 -12.59 16.28 -7.15
N ALA A 165 -12.49 16.91 -8.32
CA ALA A 165 -11.66 16.43 -9.41
C ALA A 165 -10.19 16.19 -9.00
N GLY A 166 -9.64 17.02 -8.10
CA GLY A 166 -8.29 16.86 -7.55
C GLY A 166 -8.12 15.53 -6.79
N SER A 167 -9.15 15.10 -6.04
CA SER A 167 -9.13 13.82 -5.32
C SER A 167 -9.05 12.64 -6.30
N VAL A 168 -9.91 12.65 -7.32
CA VAL A 168 -9.95 11.59 -8.35
C VAL A 168 -8.65 11.56 -9.15
N THR A 169 -8.13 12.73 -9.51
CA THR A 169 -6.85 12.86 -10.23
C THR A 169 -5.70 12.28 -9.42
N LEU A 170 -5.55 12.66 -8.14
CA LEU A 170 -4.49 12.14 -7.27
C LEU A 170 -4.62 10.64 -7.04
N LEU A 171 -5.85 10.13 -6.91
CA LEU A 171 -6.09 8.69 -6.80
C LEU A 171 -5.64 7.95 -8.07
N ALA A 172 -6.00 8.47 -9.26
CA ALA A 172 -5.60 7.89 -10.54
C ALA A 172 -4.08 7.95 -10.75
N VAL A 173 -3.46 9.12 -10.50
CA VAL A 173 -1.99 9.28 -10.57
C VAL A 173 -1.29 8.30 -9.64
N GLY A 174 -1.74 8.18 -8.38
CA GLY A 174 -1.20 7.20 -7.44
C GLY A 174 -1.34 5.76 -7.95
N GLY A 175 -2.46 5.40 -8.58
CA GLY A 175 -2.66 4.09 -9.20
C GLY A 175 -1.68 3.82 -10.35
N VAL A 176 -1.47 4.81 -11.22
CA VAL A 176 -0.49 4.75 -12.31
C VAL A 176 0.95 4.62 -11.76
N VAL A 177 1.30 5.42 -10.75
CA VAL A 177 2.63 5.36 -10.09
C VAL A 177 2.89 3.97 -9.54
N TYR A 178 1.96 3.38 -8.79
CA TYR A 178 2.10 2.00 -8.30
C TYR A 178 2.27 1.00 -9.45
N SER A 179 1.47 1.13 -10.52
CA SER A 179 1.51 0.21 -11.66
C SER A 179 2.83 0.29 -12.41
N LEU A 180 3.37 1.50 -12.62
CA LEU A 180 4.69 1.70 -13.22
C LEU A 180 5.80 1.12 -12.34
N GLY A 181 5.69 1.24 -11.03
CA GLY A 181 6.64 0.65 -10.09
C GLY A 181 6.78 -0.88 -10.26
N VAL A 182 5.70 -1.58 -10.64
CA VAL A 182 5.73 -3.03 -10.89
C VAL A 182 6.78 -3.44 -11.91
N ILE A 183 7.06 -2.59 -12.91
CA ILE A 183 8.09 -2.83 -13.92
C ILE A 183 9.45 -3.05 -13.23
N PHE A 184 9.79 -2.20 -12.27
CA PHE A 184 11.03 -2.32 -11.49
C PHE A 184 10.99 -3.51 -10.53
N TYR A 185 9.82 -3.83 -9.96
CA TYR A 185 9.68 -5.02 -9.11
C TYR A 185 9.98 -6.32 -9.87
N VAL A 186 9.55 -6.44 -11.13
CA VAL A 186 9.76 -7.66 -11.94
C VAL A 186 11.11 -7.67 -12.68
N CYS A 187 11.64 -6.51 -13.06
CA CYS A 187 12.88 -6.38 -13.83
C CYS A 187 14.12 -6.49 -12.93
N LYS A 188 14.58 -7.72 -12.68
CA LYS A 188 15.73 -8.01 -11.79
C LYS A 188 17.10 -7.64 -12.37
N ARG A 189 17.16 -7.16 -13.62
CA ARG A 189 18.41 -6.74 -14.26
C ARG A 189 18.86 -5.33 -13.83
N ILE A 190 17.94 -4.53 -13.32
CA ILE A 190 18.21 -3.15 -12.91
C ILE A 190 18.83 -3.18 -11.51
N PRO A 191 20.02 -2.58 -11.30
CA PRO A 191 20.58 -2.41 -9.96
C PRO A 191 19.62 -1.63 -9.05
N TYR A 192 19.52 -2.01 -7.79
CA TYR A 192 18.60 -1.40 -6.82
C TYR A 192 17.11 -1.42 -7.25
N ASN A 193 16.72 -2.32 -8.16
CA ASN A 193 15.36 -2.40 -8.70
C ASN A 193 14.28 -2.40 -7.61
N HIS A 194 14.56 -3.03 -6.47
CA HIS A 194 13.60 -3.13 -5.37
C HIS A 194 13.51 -1.81 -4.59
N ALA A 195 14.61 -1.10 -4.38
CA ALA A 195 14.58 0.23 -3.78
C ALA A 195 13.87 1.25 -4.68
N ILE A 196 14.05 1.13 -6.01
CA ILE A 196 13.29 1.95 -6.97
C ILE A 196 11.80 1.64 -6.85
N TRP A 197 11.41 0.36 -6.80
CA TRP A 197 10.03 -0.06 -6.53
C TRP A 197 9.47 0.56 -5.24
N HIS A 198 10.24 0.57 -4.15
CA HIS A 198 9.87 1.22 -2.89
C HIS A 198 9.60 2.72 -3.07
N GLY A 199 10.40 3.41 -3.90
CA GLY A 199 10.16 4.81 -4.26
C GLY A 199 8.81 5.03 -4.94
N PHE A 200 8.41 4.13 -5.85
CA PHE A 200 7.09 4.17 -6.48
C PHE A 200 5.97 3.87 -5.48
N VAL A 201 6.17 2.93 -4.56
CA VAL A 201 5.19 2.65 -3.49
C VAL A 201 5.00 3.89 -2.61
N LEU A 202 6.08 4.54 -2.19
CA LEU A 202 6.02 5.78 -1.41
C LEU A 202 5.34 6.91 -2.19
N GLY A 203 5.71 7.13 -3.46
CA GLY A 203 5.10 8.15 -4.31
C GLY A 203 3.59 7.96 -4.50
N GLY A 204 3.15 6.72 -4.75
CA GLY A 204 1.73 6.38 -4.82
C GLY A 204 1.01 6.58 -3.48
N SER A 205 1.68 6.28 -2.35
CA SER A 205 1.12 6.53 -1.00
C SER A 205 0.97 8.03 -0.72
N VAL A 206 1.94 8.86 -1.15
CA VAL A 206 1.85 10.33 -1.04
C VAL A 206 0.66 10.86 -1.85
N CYS A 207 0.47 10.42 -3.09
CA CYS A 207 -0.67 10.84 -3.90
C CYS A 207 -2.00 10.50 -3.20
N ARG A 208 -2.14 9.30 -2.65
CA ARG A 208 -3.36 8.88 -1.95
C ARG A 208 -3.57 9.63 -0.64
N PHE A 209 -2.50 9.86 0.12
CA PHE A 209 -2.57 10.69 1.33
C PHE A 209 -3.07 12.09 1.00
N LEU A 210 -2.50 12.75 0.00
CA LEU A 210 -2.94 14.08 -0.40
C LEU A 210 -4.38 14.09 -0.91
N ALA A 211 -4.81 13.06 -1.64
CA ALA A 211 -6.21 12.92 -2.07
C ALA A 211 -7.18 12.86 -0.87
N ILE A 212 -6.82 12.12 0.18
CA ILE A 212 -7.64 11.98 1.38
C ILE A 212 -7.57 13.27 2.23
N TYR A 213 -6.36 13.75 2.51
CA TYR A 213 -6.14 14.89 3.41
C TYR A 213 -6.74 16.19 2.89
N LEU A 214 -6.55 16.48 1.58
CA LEU A 214 -7.00 17.75 0.98
C LEU A 214 -8.47 17.75 0.58
N TYR A 215 -9.08 16.59 0.34
CA TYR A 215 -10.40 16.54 -0.28
C TYR A 215 -11.44 15.69 0.47
N ILE A 216 -11.03 14.55 1.05
CA ILE A 216 -11.96 13.67 1.79
C ILE A 216 -11.99 14.05 3.27
N GLY A 217 -10.86 14.42 3.84
CA GLY A 217 -10.76 14.80 5.25
C GLY A 217 -11.41 16.13 5.60
N GLN A 218 -11.89 16.87 4.61
CA GLN A 218 -12.56 18.16 4.80
C GLN A 218 -14.10 18.07 4.65
N ALA A 219 -14.65 16.88 4.42
CA ALA A 219 -16.09 16.65 4.23
C ALA A 219 -16.81 16.34 5.54
#